data_1f6205c6a2ac3ed053247e5785d863ee
#
_entry.id   1f6205c6a2ac3ed053247e5785d863ee
#
_cell.length_a   1.000
_cell.length_b   1.000
_cell.length_c   1.000
_cell.angle_alpha   90.00
_cell.angle_beta   90.00
_cell.angle_gamma   90.00
#
_symmetry.space_group_name_H-M   'P 1'
#
loop_
_entity.id
_entity.type
_entity.pdbx_description
1 polymer ?
#
loop_
_entity_poly.entity_id
_entity_poly.type
_entity_poly.pdbx_seq_one_letter_code
_entity_poly.pdbx_strand_id
1 'polypeptide(L)'
;VSPTFTLVQEYDGREKLYHLDIYRLSGEDEFESMGGEDFLYPDGITLIEWSEKIESMLPDETIYVNITINDDLSRTITITGDEENEHSFA
;
A
#
# COMPACT_ATOMS: atom_id res chain seq x y z
N VAL A 1 0.75 11.72 22.62
CA VAL A 1 1.05 10.63 21.70
C VAL A 1 0.10 10.68 20.53
N SER A 2 0.65 10.60 19.40
CA SER A 2 -0.14 10.69 18.20
C SER A 2 -0.56 9.30 17.72
N PRO A 3 -1.81 9.11 17.42
CA PRO A 3 -2.27 7.83 16.87
C PRO A 3 -1.70 7.52 15.51
N THR A 4 -1.06 8.48 14.88
CA THR A 4 -0.51 8.23 13.55
C THR A 4 0.57 7.18 13.55
N PHE A 5 1.09 6.85 14.70
CA PHE A 5 2.18 5.90 14.79
C PHE A 5 1.78 4.49 14.55
N THR A 6 0.50 4.22 14.58
CA THR A 6 0.04 2.88 14.28
C THR A 6 0.01 2.62 12.78
N LEU A 7 0.43 3.59 12.00
CA LEU A 7 0.33 3.48 10.56
C LEU A 7 1.32 2.50 9.95
N VAL A 8 2.39 2.19 10.66
CA VAL A 8 3.42 1.32 10.10
C VAL A 8 3.59 0.11 11.00
N GLN A 9 3.44 -1.06 10.43
CA GLN A 9 3.69 -2.32 11.13
C GLN A 9 4.69 -3.12 10.33
N GLU A 10 5.61 -3.73 11.03
CA GLU A 10 6.65 -4.51 10.40
C GLU A 10 6.54 -5.96 10.85
N TYR A 11 6.57 -6.86 9.88
CA TYR A 11 6.46 -8.30 10.16
C TYR A 11 7.69 -9.01 9.59
N ASP A 12 8.30 -9.84 10.40
CA ASP A 12 9.42 -10.64 9.97
C ASP A 12 8.95 -12.04 9.61
N GLY A 13 9.47 -12.54 8.51
CA GLY A 13 9.16 -13.86 8.05
C GLY A 13 10.20 -14.26 7.05
N ARG A 14 9.80 -15.01 6.03
CA ARG A 14 10.72 -15.33 4.94
C ARG A 14 11.21 -14.06 4.28
N GLU A 15 10.31 -13.09 4.12
CA GLU A 15 10.66 -11.77 3.69
C GLU A 15 10.06 -10.78 4.66
N LYS A 16 10.66 -9.61 4.76
CA LYS A 16 10.14 -8.56 5.61
C LYS A 16 8.90 -7.96 4.95
N LEU A 17 7.87 -7.76 5.74
CA LEU A 17 6.63 -7.15 5.27
C LEU A 17 6.37 -5.89 6.05
N TYR A 18 6.15 -4.80 5.33
CA TYR A 18 5.76 -3.53 5.94
C TYR A 18 4.31 -3.25 5.57
N HIS A 19 3.48 -3.04 6.56
CA HIS A 19 2.08 -2.72 6.32
C HIS A 19 1.82 -1.30 6.76
N LEU A 20 1.46 -0.46 5.82
CA LEU A 20 1.21 0.96 6.04
C LEU A 20 -0.26 1.26 5.82
N ASP A 21 -0.88 1.87 6.83
CA ASP A 21 -2.24 2.37 6.71
C ASP A 21 -2.14 3.90 6.82
N ILE A 22 -2.30 4.58 5.73
CA ILE A 22 -2.09 6.03 5.69
C ILE A 22 -3.40 6.80 5.60
N TYR A 23 -4.48 6.19 6.06
CA TYR A 23 -5.79 6.81 6.01
C TYR A 23 -5.81 8.19 6.66
N ARG A 24 -5.09 8.36 7.76
CA ARG A 24 -5.12 9.60 8.53
C ARG A 24 -4.15 10.66 8.04
N LEU A 25 -3.30 10.34 7.09
CA LEU A 25 -2.36 11.32 6.56
C LEU A 25 -3.10 12.34 5.70
N SER A 26 -2.61 13.56 5.71
CA SER A 26 -3.21 14.62 4.91
C SER A 26 -2.80 14.54 3.46
N GLY A 27 -1.68 13.88 3.16
CA GLY A 27 -1.22 13.75 1.79
C GLY A 27 0.26 13.47 1.74
N GLU A 28 0.84 13.77 0.58
CA GLU A 28 2.23 13.42 0.30
C GLU A 28 3.23 14.14 1.20
N ASP A 29 2.96 15.39 1.52
CA ASP A 29 3.89 16.14 2.35
C ASP A 29 4.06 15.51 3.71
N GLU A 30 2.96 15.09 4.29
CA GLU A 30 3.03 14.45 5.60
C GLU A 30 3.70 13.10 5.51
N PHE A 31 3.43 12.37 4.44
CA PHE A 31 4.07 11.08 4.23
C PHE A 31 5.60 11.25 4.15
N GLU A 32 6.05 12.24 3.41
CA GLU A 32 7.48 12.51 3.31
C GLU A 32 8.08 12.92 4.65
N SER A 33 7.34 13.74 5.40
CA SER A 33 7.82 14.22 6.68
C SER A 33 8.09 13.11 7.67
N MET A 34 7.34 12.03 7.57
CA MET A 34 7.51 10.91 8.49
C MET A 34 8.53 9.88 7.99
N GLY A 35 9.20 10.18 6.87
CA GLY A 35 10.17 9.25 6.32
C GLY A 35 9.54 8.13 5.53
N GLY A 36 8.31 8.33 5.06
CA GLY A 36 7.58 7.28 4.37
C GLY A 36 8.22 6.81 3.08
N GLU A 37 9.03 7.66 2.45
CA GLU A 37 9.68 7.30 1.21
C GLU A 37 10.52 6.04 1.33
N ASP A 38 11.09 5.82 2.50
CA ASP A 38 11.93 4.64 2.70
C ASP A 38 11.16 3.34 2.53
N PHE A 39 9.85 3.40 2.74
CA PHE A 39 9.02 2.20 2.60
C PHE A 39 8.62 1.93 1.16
N LEU A 40 8.85 2.88 0.26
CA LEU A 40 8.50 2.69 -1.15
C LEU A 40 9.57 1.88 -1.88
N TYR A 41 10.75 1.76 -1.31
CA TYR A 41 11.84 0.99 -1.89
C TYR A 41 12.41 0.07 -0.82
N PRO A 42 11.59 -0.86 -0.33
CA PRO A 42 11.98 -1.65 0.84
C PRO A 42 12.90 -2.81 0.48
N ASP A 43 13.45 -3.38 1.55
CA ASP A 43 14.21 -4.62 1.43
C ASP A 43 13.29 -5.84 1.53
N GLY A 44 12.02 -5.65 1.31
CA GLY A 44 11.02 -6.69 1.37
C GLY A 44 9.79 -6.25 0.61
N ILE A 45 8.64 -6.45 1.20
CA ILE A 45 7.36 -6.12 0.58
C ILE A 45 6.66 -5.04 1.40
N THR A 46 6.17 -4.02 0.72
CA THR A 46 5.38 -2.98 1.38
C THR A 46 3.95 -3.04 0.88
N LEU A 47 3.02 -3.13 1.82
CA LEU A 47 1.60 -3.11 1.54
C LEU A 47 1.03 -1.79 2.06
N ILE A 48 0.41 -1.02 1.18
CA ILE A 48 -0.09 0.31 1.56
C ILE A 48 -1.59 0.37 1.35
N GLU A 49 -2.32 0.69 2.42
CA GLU A 49 -3.74 0.98 2.32
C GLU A 49 -3.93 2.48 2.17
N TRP A 50 -4.92 2.86 1.37
CA TRP A 50 -5.23 4.26 1.06
C TRP A 50 -4.12 4.92 0.25
N SER A 51 -3.52 4.15 -0.64
CA SER A 51 -2.36 4.60 -1.41
C SER A 51 -2.67 5.78 -2.33
N GLU A 52 -3.93 6.04 -2.63
CA GLU A 52 -4.29 7.17 -3.47
C GLU A 52 -3.86 8.50 -2.85
N LYS A 53 -3.60 8.52 -1.55
CA LYS A 53 -3.13 9.74 -0.89
C LYS A 53 -1.70 10.09 -1.28
N ILE A 54 -0.95 9.12 -1.80
CA ILE A 54 0.45 9.34 -2.19
C ILE A 54 0.70 8.81 -3.61
N GLU A 55 -0.31 8.83 -4.44
CA GLU A 55 -0.26 8.16 -5.74
C GLU A 55 0.91 8.61 -6.60
N SER A 56 1.21 9.89 -6.60
CA SER A 56 2.29 10.41 -7.44
C SER A 56 3.68 9.97 -6.98
N MET A 57 3.79 9.45 -5.77
CA MET A 57 5.06 9.01 -5.23
C MET A 57 5.32 7.53 -5.44
N LEU A 58 4.32 6.79 -5.86
CA LEU A 58 4.44 5.34 -5.97
C LEU A 58 5.36 4.94 -7.13
N PRO A 59 6.22 3.93 -6.91
CA PRO A 59 7.09 3.45 -7.98
C PRO A 59 6.30 2.88 -9.16
N ASP A 60 6.94 2.87 -10.32
CA ASP A 60 6.30 2.37 -11.54
C ASP A 60 5.92 0.89 -11.43
N GLU A 61 6.68 0.12 -10.67
CA GLU A 61 6.42 -1.31 -10.54
C GLU A 61 5.36 -1.62 -9.49
N THR A 62 4.69 -0.61 -8.96
CA THR A 62 3.65 -0.81 -7.95
C THR A 62 2.50 -1.64 -8.50
N ILE A 63 2.06 -2.60 -7.71
CA ILE A 63 0.90 -3.41 -8.04
C ILE A 63 -0.29 -2.86 -7.25
N TYR A 64 -1.37 -2.59 -7.95
CA TYR A 64 -2.57 -2.00 -7.35
C TYR A 64 -3.61 -3.08 -7.15
N VAL A 65 -4.18 -3.11 -5.97
CA VAL A 65 -5.28 -4.01 -5.65
C VAL A 65 -6.48 -3.14 -5.27
N ASN A 66 -7.49 -3.18 -6.10
CA ASN A 66 -8.68 -2.38 -5.88
C ASN A 66 -9.83 -3.29 -5.48
N ILE A 67 -10.45 -3.00 -4.35
CA ILE A 67 -11.54 -3.81 -3.83
C ILE A 67 -12.81 -2.98 -3.81
N THR A 68 -13.82 -3.46 -4.51
CA THR A 68 -15.11 -2.79 -4.59
C THR A 68 -16.17 -3.67 -3.94
N ILE A 69 -17.02 -3.07 -3.12
CA ILE A 69 -18.15 -3.77 -2.53
C ILE A 69 -19.35 -3.54 -3.42
N ASN A 70 -19.91 -4.61 -3.91
CA ASN A 70 -21.06 -4.55 -4.82
C ASN A 70 -22.37 -4.47 -4.06
N ASP A 71 -23.45 -4.18 -4.79
CA ASP A 71 -24.76 -4.01 -4.18
C ASP A 71 -25.25 -5.26 -3.45
N ASP A 72 -24.87 -6.43 -3.92
CA ASP A 72 -25.27 -7.68 -3.29
C ASP A 72 -24.29 -8.13 -2.20
N LEU A 73 -23.41 -7.21 -1.77
CA LEU A 73 -22.41 -7.42 -0.74
C LEU A 73 -21.28 -8.34 -1.17
N SER A 74 -21.24 -8.78 -2.41
CA SER A 74 -20.06 -9.45 -2.93
C SER A 74 -18.96 -8.42 -3.19
N ARG A 75 -17.76 -8.88 -3.41
CA ARG A 75 -16.63 -8.00 -3.64
C ARG A 75 -15.98 -8.30 -4.97
N THR A 76 -15.57 -7.24 -5.63
CA THR A 76 -14.80 -7.35 -6.86
C THR A 76 -13.38 -6.91 -6.54
N ILE A 77 -12.42 -7.76 -6.86
CA ILE A 77 -11.02 -7.46 -6.64
C ILE A 77 -10.36 -7.33 -7.99
N THR A 78 -9.78 -6.16 -8.23
CA THR A 78 -9.09 -5.89 -9.48
C THR A 78 -7.62 -5.66 -9.18
N ILE A 79 -6.76 -6.41 -9.84
CA ILE A 79 -5.32 -6.30 -9.64
C ILE A 79 -4.70 -5.81 -10.93
N THR A 80 -3.98 -4.69 -10.85
CA THR A 80 -3.30 -4.12 -12.00
C THR A 80 -1.87 -3.79 -11.59
N GLY A 81 -0.96 -3.78 -12.57
CA GLY A 81 0.42 -3.46 -12.29
C GLY A 81 1.30 -3.87 -13.44
N ASP A 82 2.52 -4.28 -13.10
CA ASP A 82 3.48 -4.72 -14.08
C ASP A 82 2.95 -5.95 -14.80
N GLU A 83 2.88 -5.87 -16.14
CA GLU A 83 2.36 -6.98 -16.93
C GLU A 83 3.16 -8.27 -16.74
N GLU A 84 4.45 -8.14 -16.46
CA GLU A 84 5.27 -9.31 -16.23
C GLU A 84 4.89 -10.03 -14.96
N ASN A 85 4.22 -9.33 -14.05
CA ASN A 85 3.79 -9.88 -12.78
C ASN A 85 2.30 -10.18 -12.77
N GLU A 86 1.64 -10.02 -13.88
CA GLU A 86 0.24 -10.36 -13.94
C GLU A 86 0.09 -11.87 -13.99
N HIS A 87 -0.65 -12.38 -13.05
CA HIS A 87 -0.91 -13.80 -12.96
C HIS A 87 -2.39 -14.04 -12.87
N SER A 88 -2.79 -15.20 -13.33
CA SER A 88 -4.17 -15.60 -13.17
C SER A 88 -4.38 -16.09 -11.76
N PHE A 89 -5.25 -15.42 -11.04
CA PHE A 89 -5.62 -15.82 -9.68
C PHE A 89 -6.99 -16.48 -9.74
N ALA A 90 -7.01 -17.61 -10.33
CA ALA A 90 -8.25 -18.35 -10.45
C ALA A 90 -8.44 -19.28 -9.26
#